data_cc8c327ac9312357505605b650585924
#
_entry.id   cc8c327ac9312357505605b650585924
#
_cell.length_a   1.000
_cell.length_b   1.000
_cell.length_c   1.000
_cell.angle_alpha   90.00
_cell.angle_beta   90.00
_cell.angle_gamma   90.00
#
_symmetry.space_group_name_H-M   'P 1'
#
loop_
_entity.id
_entity.type
_entity.pdbx_description
1 polymer ?
#
loop_
_entity_poly.entity_id
_entity_poly.type
_entity_poly.pdbx_seq_one_letter_code
_entity_poly.pdbx_strand_id
1 'polypeptide(L)'
;MHRSPWWVMEAFDRTIRGLFWDAEATVAPYVASGDRVADIGCGVGFHSIALSRLVGPRGEVLLADVQREVLRRAVDRCRRDPLARAPLTPVLTDVGGDLPINGELDFALVFWALHEVREPQRFWRQLVPHLRAGAKVLVAEPILHVRRQRYQDELRPAEELGLARAEVDDIAFTNAAVLTAL
;
A
#
# COMPACT_ATOMS: atom_id res chain seq x y z
N MET A 1 -15.39 14.70 -1.85
CA MET A 1 -14.95 13.35 -1.53
C MET A 1 -14.99 13.22 -0.01
N HIS A 2 -15.84 12.34 0.55
CA HIS A 2 -15.97 12.18 2.00
C HIS A 2 -14.85 11.24 2.44
N ARG A 3 -13.84 11.78 3.13
CA ARG A 3 -12.80 10.99 3.76
C ARG A 3 -13.38 10.31 5.00
N SER A 4 -13.18 9.01 5.12
CA SER A 4 -13.62 8.29 6.31
C SER A 4 -12.87 8.81 7.53
N PRO A 5 -13.56 9.14 8.63
CA PRO A 5 -12.89 9.51 9.87
C PRO A 5 -12.02 8.34 10.38
N TRP A 6 -10.87 8.66 10.96
CA TRP A 6 -9.91 7.64 11.45
C TRP A 6 -10.55 6.59 12.39
N TRP A 7 -11.51 6.97 13.21
CA TRP A 7 -12.18 6.06 14.15
C TRP A 7 -13.09 5.04 13.44
N VAL A 8 -13.66 5.39 12.28
CA VAL A 8 -14.40 4.45 11.42
C VAL A 8 -13.43 3.45 10.81
N MET A 9 -12.28 3.92 10.32
CA MET A 9 -11.24 3.06 9.75
C MET A 9 -10.69 2.10 10.80
N GLU A 10 -10.40 2.58 12.01
CA GLU A 10 -9.91 1.75 13.11
C GLU A 10 -10.95 0.73 13.59
N ALA A 11 -12.22 1.11 13.69
CA ALA A 11 -13.30 0.20 14.03
C ALA A 11 -13.46 -0.89 12.96
N PHE A 12 -13.41 -0.52 11.68
CA PHE A 12 -13.50 -1.45 10.57
C PHE A 12 -12.31 -2.43 10.56
N ASP A 13 -11.09 -1.94 10.75
CA ASP A 13 -9.89 -2.77 10.83
C ASP A 13 -9.98 -3.82 11.97
N ARG A 14 -10.50 -3.41 13.13
CA ARG A 14 -10.56 -4.28 14.30
C ARG A 14 -11.68 -5.33 14.25
N THR A 15 -12.78 -5.04 13.55
CA THR A 15 -13.99 -5.87 13.59
C THR A 15 -14.20 -6.68 12.32
N ILE A 16 -14.00 -6.09 11.14
CA ILE A 16 -14.36 -6.71 9.86
C ILE A 16 -13.12 -7.12 9.09
N ARG A 17 -12.12 -6.23 9.01
CA ARG A 17 -10.95 -6.46 8.15
C ARG A 17 -10.16 -7.69 8.58
N GLY A 18 -9.92 -7.85 9.89
CA GLY A 18 -9.23 -9.01 10.45
C GLY A 18 -9.96 -10.35 10.33
N LEU A 19 -11.26 -10.34 10.01
CA LEU A 19 -12.03 -11.57 9.77
C LEU A 19 -11.90 -12.07 8.31
N PHE A 20 -11.69 -11.16 7.37
CA PHE A 20 -11.70 -11.49 5.93
C PHE A 20 -10.32 -11.42 5.29
N TRP A 21 -9.37 -10.70 5.88
CA TRP A 21 -8.02 -10.52 5.33
C TRP A 21 -6.97 -10.79 6.40
N ASP A 22 -6.05 -11.67 6.07
CA ASP A 22 -4.78 -11.81 6.78
C ASP A 22 -3.76 -10.87 6.14
N ALA A 23 -3.43 -9.79 6.86
CA ALA A 23 -2.49 -8.78 6.36
C ALA A 23 -1.11 -9.37 6.06
N GLU A 24 -0.65 -10.31 6.88
CA GLU A 24 0.67 -10.92 6.72
C GLU A 24 0.66 -11.89 5.54
N ALA A 25 -0.33 -12.77 5.43
CA ALA A 25 -0.47 -13.67 4.29
C ALA A 25 -0.62 -12.92 2.95
N THR A 26 -1.26 -11.73 2.96
CA THR A 26 -1.44 -10.90 1.77
C THR A 26 -0.10 -10.38 1.23
N VAL A 27 0.84 -10.00 2.07
CA VAL A 27 2.09 -9.36 1.63
C VAL A 27 3.32 -10.26 1.70
N ALA A 28 3.30 -11.33 2.52
CA ALA A 28 4.43 -12.23 2.70
C ALA A 28 5.03 -12.83 1.40
N PRO A 29 4.23 -13.13 0.35
CA PRO A 29 4.78 -13.64 -0.90
C PRO A 29 5.70 -12.66 -1.64
N TYR A 30 5.67 -11.38 -1.27
CA TYR A 30 6.31 -10.29 -2.02
C TYR A 30 7.40 -9.57 -1.25
N VAL A 31 7.59 -9.89 0.03
CA VAL A 31 8.43 -9.12 0.96
C VAL A 31 9.45 -10.03 1.64
N ALA A 32 10.69 -9.58 1.72
CA ALA A 32 11.77 -10.27 2.42
C ALA A 32 12.32 -9.44 3.60
N SER A 33 13.01 -10.13 4.50
CA SER A 33 13.71 -9.46 5.62
C SER A 33 14.81 -8.55 5.11
N GLY A 34 14.78 -7.29 5.49
CA GLY A 34 15.71 -6.26 5.07
C GLY A 34 15.21 -5.38 3.92
N ASP A 35 14.05 -5.70 3.34
CA ASP A 35 13.45 -4.90 2.28
C ASP A 35 13.06 -3.50 2.75
N ARG A 36 13.11 -2.57 1.81
CA ARG A 36 12.56 -1.23 1.95
C ARG A 36 11.23 -1.16 1.22
N VAL A 37 10.16 -1.01 1.97
CA VAL A 37 8.79 -1.16 1.45
C VAL A 37 7.94 0.09 1.69
N ALA A 38 6.92 0.32 0.84
CA ALA A 38 5.95 1.39 1.02
C ALA A 38 4.53 0.84 1.17
N ASP A 39 3.79 1.32 2.18
CA ASP A 39 2.36 1.11 2.35
C ASP A 39 1.64 2.42 1.95
N ILE A 40 1.09 2.46 0.75
CA ILE A 40 0.52 3.67 0.14
C ILE A 40 -1.00 3.68 0.33
N GLY A 41 -1.50 4.71 1.01
CA GLY A 41 -2.85 4.72 1.55
C GLY A 41 -2.95 3.83 2.79
N CYS A 42 -1.93 3.91 3.65
CA CYS A 42 -1.73 2.97 4.77
C CYS A 42 -2.89 2.96 5.79
N GLY A 43 -3.77 3.97 5.74
CA GLY A 43 -4.83 4.12 6.71
C GLY A 43 -4.27 4.11 8.13
N VAL A 44 -4.95 3.42 9.02
CA VAL A 44 -4.49 3.29 10.42
C VAL A 44 -3.48 2.13 10.63
N GLY A 45 -2.82 1.65 9.55
CA GLY A 45 -1.67 0.75 9.62
C GLY A 45 -1.99 -0.75 9.67
N PHE A 46 -3.09 -1.19 9.08
CA PHE A 46 -3.45 -2.63 9.07
C PHE A 46 -2.35 -3.50 8.43
N HIS A 47 -1.93 -3.15 7.21
CA HIS A 47 -0.84 -3.85 6.53
C HIS A 47 0.55 -3.37 6.98
N SER A 48 0.67 -2.11 7.42
CA SER A 48 1.96 -1.55 7.87
C SER A 48 2.56 -2.35 9.02
N ILE A 49 1.73 -2.88 9.94
CA ILE A 49 2.17 -3.76 11.04
C ILE A 49 2.77 -5.05 10.48
N ALA A 50 2.08 -5.70 9.55
CA ALA A 50 2.55 -6.93 8.90
C ALA A 50 3.86 -6.70 8.12
N LEU A 51 3.92 -5.63 7.32
CA LEU A 51 5.14 -5.24 6.61
C LEU A 51 6.31 -5.02 7.58
N SER A 52 6.08 -4.28 8.69
CA SER A 52 7.12 -4.02 9.68
C SER A 52 7.64 -5.29 10.37
N ARG A 53 6.78 -6.29 10.59
CA ARG A 53 7.19 -7.60 11.12
C ARG A 53 8.07 -8.35 10.12
N LEU A 54 7.63 -8.41 8.85
CA LEU A 54 8.30 -9.18 7.79
C LEU A 54 9.67 -8.61 7.43
N VAL A 55 9.76 -7.29 7.18
CA VAL A 55 11.05 -6.69 6.81
C VAL A 55 12.02 -6.61 7.99
N GLY A 56 11.49 -6.54 9.21
CA GLY A 56 12.29 -6.55 10.45
C GLY A 56 13.21 -5.33 10.61
N PRO A 57 14.14 -5.38 11.59
CA PRO A 57 14.92 -4.22 12.00
C PRO A 57 15.97 -3.75 10.98
N ARG A 58 16.23 -4.53 9.94
CA ARG A 58 17.16 -4.17 8.85
C ARG A 58 16.48 -3.60 7.63
N GLY A 59 15.13 -3.71 7.56
CA GLY A 59 14.32 -3.11 6.51
C GLY A 59 13.80 -1.73 6.90
N GLU A 60 12.90 -1.19 6.10
CA GLU A 60 12.21 0.08 6.36
C GLU A 60 10.79 0.01 5.83
N VAL A 61 9.83 0.60 6.56
CA VAL A 61 8.45 0.78 6.07
C VAL A 61 8.14 2.26 5.93
N LEU A 62 7.86 2.70 4.70
CA LEU A 62 7.29 4.00 4.41
C LEU A 62 5.77 3.88 4.54
N LEU A 63 5.19 4.71 5.41
CA LEU A 63 3.74 4.78 5.60
C LEU A 63 3.25 6.06 4.92
N ALA A 64 2.53 5.94 3.82
CA ALA A 64 2.06 7.07 3.04
C ALA A 64 0.54 7.21 3.15
N ASP A 65 0.05 8.40 3.55
CA ASP A 65 -1.37 8.73 3.58
C ASP A 65 -1.58 10.24 3.43
N VAL A 66 -2.76 10.66 3.00
CA VAL A 66 -3.14 12.07 2.84
C VAL A 66 -3.57 12.72 4.16
N GLN A 67 -3.81 11.93 5.21
CA GLN A 67 -4.29 12.40 6.50
C GLN A 67 -3.22 12.27 7.58
N ARG A 68 -2.69 13.40 8.06
CA ARG A 68 -1.64 13.44 9.10
C ARG A 68 -2.01 12.68 10.37
N GLU A 69 -3.26 12.77 10.82
CA GLU A 69 -3.72 12.10 12.02
C GLU A 69 -3.78 10.57 11.83
N VAL A 70 -4.14 10.12 10.62
CA VAL A 70 -4.16 8.70 10.24
C VAL A 70 -2.74 8.14 10.27
N LEU A 71 -1.77 8.85 9.65
CA LEU A 71 -0.35 8.49 9.69
C LEU A 71 0.19 8.37 11.11
N ARG A 72 -0.12 9.33 11.98
CA ARG A 72 0.30 9.29 13.39
C ARG A 72 -0.21 8.01 14.05
N ARG A 73 -1.48 7.67 13.84
CA ARG A 73 -2.09 6.44 14.41
C ARG A 73 -1.47 5.17 13.85
N ALA A 74 -1.19 5.12 12.55
CA ALA A 74 -0.50 3.99 11.93
C ALA A 74 0.87 3.75 12.58
N VAL A 75 1.67 4.80 12.72
CA VAL A 75 2.98 4.75 13.41
C VAL A 75 2.82 4.30 14.86
N ASP A 76 1.87 4.87 15.61
CA ASP A 76 1.64 4.50 17.01
C ASP A 76 1.20 3.03 17.15
N ARG A 77 0.40 2.51 16.22
CA ARG A 77 0.00 1.09 16.22
C ARG A 77 1.17 0.16 15.90
N CYS A 78 1.98 0.49 14.91
CA CYS A 78 3.19 -0.30 14.62
C CYS A 78 4.13 -0.32 15.81
N ARG A 79 4.38 0.81 16.47
CA ARG A 79 5.26 0.90 17.65
C ARG A 79 4.77 0.12 18.86
N ARG A 80 3.46 -0.10 18.99
CA ARG A 80 2.87 -0.92 20.09
C ARG A 80 2.94 -2.41 19.82
N ASP A 81 3.17 -2.80 18.59
CA ASP A 81 3.30 -4.21 18.25
C ASP A 81 4.72 -4.69 18.56
N PRO A 82 4.89 -5.71 19.43
CA PRO A 82 6.22 -6.13 19.87
C PRO A 82 7.04 -6.81 18.79
N LEU A 83 6.41 -7.25 17.69
CA LEU A 83 7.06 -7.92 16.56
C LEU A 83 7.34 -6.96 15.41
N ALA A 84 6.66 -5.81 15.33
CA ALA A 84 6.88 -4.81 14.30
C ALA A 84 8.11 -3.95 14.66
N ARG A 85 9.27 -4.30 14.13
CA ARG A 85 10.57 -3.72 14.53
C ARG A 85 11.26 -2.91 13.43
N ALA A 86 10.67 -2.79 12.25
CA ALA A 86 11.26 -2.00 11.19
C ALA A 86 11.26 -0.49 11.53
N PRO A 87 12.28 0.27 11.12
CA PRO A 87 12.22 1.71 11.01
C PRO A 87 10.98 2.15 10.22
N LEU A 88 10.30 3.18 10.72
CA LEU A 88 9.05 3.70 10.13
C LEU A 88 9.26 5.12 9.64
N THR A 89 8.99 5.37 8.37
CA THR A 89 9.06 6.68 7.74
C THR A 89 7.66 7.15 7.32
N PRO A 90 7.00 8.03 8.09
CA PRO A 90 5.72 8.58 7.69
C PRO A 90 5.86 9.59 6.55
N VAL A 91 5.07 9.42 5.49
CA VAL A 91 5.07 10.25 4.28
C VAL A 91 3.68 10.85 4.10
N LEU A 92 3.56 12.17 4.26
CA LEU A 92 2.32 12.86 3.99
C LEU A 92 2.20 13.10 2.48
N THR A 93 1.17 12.52 1.87
CA THR A 93 0.88 12.62 0.44
C THR A 93 -0.29 13.57 0.17
N ASP A 94 -0.67 13.74 -1.09
CA ASP A 94 -1.89 14.40 -1.48
C ASP A 94 -2.75 13.56 -2.43
N VAL A 95 -4.02 13.96 -2.62
CA VAL A 95 -4.95 13.26 -3.52
C VAL A 95 -4.64 13.52 -5.00
N GLY A 96 -3.75 14.43 -5.34
CA GLY A 96 -3.26 14.69 -6.69
C GLY A 96 -2.24 13.66 -7.16
N GLY A 97 -1.79 12.78 -6.24
CA GLY A 97 -0.81 11.74 -6.54
C GLY A 97 0.63 12.14 -6.22
N ASP A 98 0.84 13.22 -5.46
CA ASP A 98 2.17 13.56 -4.95
C ASP A 98 2.65 12.52 -3.94
N LEU A 99 3.80 11.94 -4.23
CA LEU A 99 4.39 10.86 -3.46
C LEU A 99 5.86 11.18 -3.18
N PRO A 100 6.15 12.00 -2.15
CA PRO A 100 7.50 12.45 -1.86
C PRO A 100 8.35 11.34 -1.21
N ILE A 101 8.67 10.31 -2.00
CA ILE A 101 9.54 9.21 -1.63
C ILE A 101 10.98 9.56 -2.02
N ASN A 102 11.94 9.22 -1.17
CA ASN A 102 13.36 9.26 -1.47
C ASN A 102 13.93 7.85 -1.47
N GLY A 103 14.86 7.57 -2.39
CA GLY A 103 15.52 6.28 -2.53
C GLY A 103 14.66 5.21 -3.22
N GLU A 104 15.15 3.99 -3.25
CA GLU A 104 14.55 2.88 -3.98
C GLU A 104 13.70 1.99 -3.06
N LEU A 105 12.71 1.32 -3.64
CA LEU A 105 11.80 0.39 -2.98
C LEU A 105 11.97 -1.01 -3.55
N ASP A 106 11.90 -2.00 -2.69
CA ASP A 106 11.83 -3.43 -3.04
C ASP A 106 10.37 -3.87 -3.24
N PHE A 107 9.43 -3.22 -2.52
CA PHE A 107 7.99 -3.51 -2.62
C PHE A 107 7.15 -2.26 -2.33
N ALA A 108 6.00 -2.15 -2.99
CA ALA A 108 4.97 -1.19 -2.62
C ALA A 108 3.59 -1.88 -2.55
N LEU A 109 2.81 -1.52 -1.54
CA LEU A 109 1.43 -1.91 -1.39
C LEU A 109 0.52 -0.71 -1.66
N VAL A 110 -0.50 -0.92 -2.49
CA VAL A 110 -1.59 0.03 -2.75
C VAL A 110 -2.90 -0.70 -2.52
N PHE A 111 -3.37 -0.72 -1.26
CA PHE A 111 -4.54 -1.51 -0.88
C PHE A 111 -5.74 -0.60 -0.57
N TRP A 112 -6.74 -0.61 -1.46
CA TRP A 112 -7.95 0.22 -1.39
C TRP A 112 -7.65 1.72 -1.35
N ALA A 113 -6.68 2.15 -2.14
CA ALA A 113 -6.18 3.52 -2.13
C ALA A 113 -6.10 4.17 -3.52
N LEU A 114 -5.85 3.40 -4.58
CA LEU A 114 -5.63 3.97 -5.92
C LEU A 114 -6.86 4.71 -6.44
N HIS A 115 -8.08 4.21 -6.16
CA HIS A 115 -9.33 4.87 -6.55
C HIS A 115 -9.56 6.24 -5.91
N GLU A 116 -8.82 6.59 -4.86
CA GLU A 116 -8.85 7.91 -4.23
C GLU A 116 -7.88 8.91 -4.88
N VAL A 117 -6.92 8.41 -5.67
CA VAL A 117 -5.96 9.24 -6.41
C VAL A 117 -6.66 9.90 -7.59
N ARG A 118 -6.57 11.24 -7.68
CA ARG A 118 -7.22 12.00 -8.77
C ARG A 118 -6.50 11.88 -10.10
N GLU A 119 -5.18 11.76 -10.04
CA GLU A 119 -4.29 11.72 -11.21
C GLU A 119 -3.44 10.43 -11.20
N PRO A 120 -4.02 9.26 -11.57
CA PRO A 120 -3.28 7.99 -11.56
C PRO A 120 -1.99 8.01 -12.39
N GLN A 121 -1.99 8.70 -13.54
CA GLN A 121 -0.79 8.87 -14.35
C GLN A 121 0.34 9.59 -13.60
N ARG A 122 0.01 10.63 -12.83
CA ARG A 122 0.98 11.38 -12.03
C ARG A 122 1.51 10.51 -10.91
N PHE A 123 0.64 9.79 -10.21
CA PHE A 123 0.99 8.84 -9.17
C PHE A 123 2.00 7.80 -9.66
N TRP A 124 1.73 7.14 -10.80
CA TRP A 124 2.62 6.13 -11.35
C TRP A 124 3.96 6.72 -11.83
N ARG A 125 3.97 7.90 -12.45
CA ARG A 125 5.21 8.60 -12.83
C ARG A 125 6.09 8.94 -11.63
N GLN A 126 5.53 9.09 -10.45
CA GLN A 126 6.29 9.32 -9.23
C GLN A 126 6.74 8.03 -8.55
N LEU A 127 5.90 6.99 -8.54
CA LEU A 127 6.24 5.73 -7.88
C LEU A 127 7.27 4.91 -8.68
N VAL A 128 7.06 4.75 -9.98
CA VAL A 128 7.88 3.85 -10.82
C VAL A 128 9.38 4.13 -10.76
N PRO A 129 9.86 5.39 -10.80
CA PRO A 129 11.30 5.68 -10.71
C PRO A 129 11.95 5.27 -9.39
N HIS A 130 11.16 4.98 -8.35
CA HIS A 130 11.64 4.52 -7.05
C HIS A 130 11.64 2.98 -6.92
N LEU A 131 11.14 2.25 -7.89
CA LEU A 131 11.14 0.79 -7.85
C LEU A 131 12.47 0.25 -8.37
N ARG A 132 13.11 -0.63 -7.60
CA ARG A 132 14.28 -1.39 -8.08
C ARG A 132 13.87 -2.35 -9.20
N ALA A 133 14.80 -2.75 -10.03
CA ALA A 133 14.57 -3.85 -10.95
C ALA A 133 14.12 -5.11 -10.20
N GLY A 134 13.02 -5.70 -10.64
CA GLY A 134 12.37 -6.83 -9.96
C GLY A 134 11.46 -6.46 -8.78
N ALA A 135 11.42 -5.19 -8.37
CA ALA A 135 10.50 -4.74 -7.32
C ALA A 135 9.03 -4.97 -7.72
N LYS A 136 8.20 -5.24 -6.75
CA LYS A 136 6.79 -5.55 -6.97
C LYS A 136 5.87 -4.50 -6.36
N VAL A 137 4.79 -4.20 -7.03
CA VAL A 137 3.70 -3.38 -6.51
C VAL A 137 2.43 -4.22 -6.47
N LEU A 138 1.91 -4.51 -5.27
CA LEU A 138 0.61 -5.15 -5.11
C LEU A 138 -0.46 -4.06 -5.06
N VAL A 139 -1.36 -4.08 -6.04
CA VAL A 139 -2.53 -3.21 -6.08
C VAL A 139 -3.78 -4.04 -5.87
N ALA A 140 -4.59 -3.67 -4.87
CA ALA A 140 -5.85 -4.33 -4.57
C ALA A 140 -6.95 -3.28 -4.37
N GLU A 141 -8.05 -3.38 -5.13
CA GLU A 141 -9.14 -2.43 -5.13
C GLU A 141 -10.50 -3.09 -4.85
N PRO A 142 -11.39 -2.50 -4.02
CA PRO A 142 -12.63 -3.14 -3.60
C PRO A 142 -13.62 -3.25 -4.75
N ILE A 143 -14.09 -4.46 -5.06
CA ILE A 143 -15.03 -4.73 -6.16
C ILE A 143 -16.38 -3.99 -6.03
N LEU A 144 -16.78 -3.68 -4.79
CA LEU A 144 -18.04 -2.98 -4.52
C LEU A 144 -17.98 -1.48 -4.86
N HIS A 145 -16.77 -0.88 -4.89
CA HIS A 145 -16.56 0.56 -5.15
C HIS A 145 -15.89 0.83 -6.48
N VAL A 146 -15.04 -0.10 -6.93
CA VAL A 146 -14.22 0.06 -8.13
C VAL A 146 -14.60 -1.00 -9.16
N ARG A 147 -15.30 -0.59 -10.21
CA ARG A 147 -15.63 -1.47 -11.33
C ARG A 147 -14.34 -1.95 -12.01
N ARG A 148 -14.34 -3.19 -12.52
CA ARG A 148 -13.18 -3.80 -13.18
C ARG A 148 -12.58 -2.92 -14.29
N GLN A 149 -13.41 -2.25 -15.09
CA GLN A 149 -12.95 -1.35 -16.15
C GLN A 149 -12.14 -0.18 -15.56
N ARG A 150 -12.66 0.48 -14.52
CA ARG A 150 -11.96 1.58 -13.85
C ARG A 150 -10.63 1.11 -13.26
N TYR A 151 -10.62 -0.03 -12.59
CA TYR A 151 -9.41 -0.65 -12.07
C TYR A 151 -8.34 -0.87 -13.17
N GLN A 152 -8.76 -1.38 -14.33
CA GLN A 152 -7.85 -1.56 -15.47
C GLN A 152 -7.32 -0.22 -16.00
N ASP A 153 -8.18 0.80 -16.10
CA ASP A 153 -7.79 2.13 -16.57
C ASP A 153 -6.80 2.81 -15.59
N GLU A 154 -6.95 2.59 -14.28
CA GLU A 154 -6.05 3.09 -13.25
C GLU A 154 -4.67 2.39 -13.24
N LEU A 155 -4.58 1.15 -13.71
CA LEU A 155 -3.31 0.41 -13.82
C LEU A 155 -2.58 0.64 -15.16
N ARG A 156 -3.29 0.99 -16.22
CA ARG A 156 -2.70 1.18 -17.57
C ARG A 156 -1.47 2.10 -17.57
N PRO A 157 -1.43 3.24 -16.86
CA PRO A 157 -0.24 4.09 -16.83
C PRO A 157 1.00 3.40 -16.25
N ALA A 158 0.83 2.44 -15.34
CA ALA A 158 1.95 1.67 -14.80
C ALA A 158 2.53 0.72 -15.87
N GLU A 159 1.65 0.06 -16.64
CA GLU A 159 2.05 -0.81 -17.75
C GLU A 159 2.74 -0.01 -18.86
N GLU A 160 2.24 1.19 -19.18
CA GLU A 160 2.86 2.12 -20.13
C GLU A 160 4.27 2.60 -19.67
N LEU A 161 4.52 2.61 -18.38
CA LEU A 161 5.83 2.92 -17.78
C LEU A 161 6.74 1.70 -17.64
N GLY A 162 6.33 0.53 -18.16
CA GLY A 162 7.16 -0.66 -18.26
C GLY A 162 6.99 -1.68 -17.13
N LEU A 163 5.95 -1.57 -16.30
CA LEU A 163 5.69 -2.62 -15.31
C LEU A 163 4.96 -3.81 -15.97
N ALA A 164 5.42 -5.01 -15.68
CA ALA A 164 4.75 -6.24 -16.09
C ALA A 164 3.64 -6.61 -15.10
N ARG A 165 2.41 -6.83 -15.60
CA ARG A 165 1.24 -7.12 -14.77
C ARG A 165 0.92 -8.62 -14.71
N ALA A 166 0.57 -9.10 -13.51
CA ALA A 166 -0.06 -10.41 -13.29
C ALA A 166 -1.27 -10.26 -12.37
N GLU A 167 -2.41 -10.86 -12.71
CA GLU A 167 -3.61 -10.86 -11.85
C GLU A 167 -3.38 -11.74 -10.62
N VAL A 168 -4.02 -11.36 -9.51
CA VAL A 168 -4.03 -12.10 -8.24
C VAL A 168 -5.49 -12.31 -7.83
N ASP A 169 -5.90 -13.56 -7.75
CA ASP A 169 -7.32 -13.91 -7.49
C ASP A 169 -7.62 -14.25 -6.02
N ASP A 170 -6.58 -14.39 -5.17
CA ASP A 170 -6.72 -14.92 -3.81
C ASP A 170 -7.06 -13.86 -2.73
N ILE A 171 -7.29 -12.60 -3.11
CA ILE A 171 -7.64 -11.55 -2.16
C ILE A 171 -9.14 -11.31 -2.20
N ALA A 172 -9.84 -11.73 -1.14
CA ALA A 172 -11.30 -11.67 -1.07
C ALA A 172 -11.85 -10.26 -1.32
N PHE A 173 -12.94 -10.16 -2.10
CA PHE A 173 -13.66 -8.93 -2.41
C PHE A 173 -12.83 -7.83 -3.09
N THR A 174 -11.72 -8.17 -3.74
CA THR A 174 -10.87 -7.22 -4.46
C THR A 174 -10.65 -7.61 -5.91
N ASN A 175 -10.43 -6.62 -6.78
CA ASN A 175 -9.65 -6.81 -8.00
C ASN A 175 -8.20 -6.59 -7.59
N ALA A 176 -7.32 -7.55 -7.82
CA ALA A 176 -5.92 -7.42 -7.43
C ALA A 176 -4.96 -7.80 -8.54
N ALA A 177 -3.82 -7.14 -8.60
CA ALA A 177 -2.71 -7.45 -9.49
C ALA A 177 -1.37 -7.13 -8.84
N VAL A 178 -0.35 -7.89 -9.22
CA VAL A 178 1.04 -7.57 -8.97
C VAL A 178 1.65 -6.97 -10.22
N LEU A 179 2.25 -5.82 -10.08
CA LEU A 179 3.04 -5.15 -11.11
C LEU A 179 4.52 -5.32 -10.78
N THR A 180 5.32 -5.80 -11.72
CA THR A 180 6.76 -6.04 -11.52
C THR A 180 7.57 -5.05 -12.35
N ALA A 181 8.50 -4.34 -11.73
CA ALA A 181 9.46 -3.49 -12.42
C ALA A 181 10.47 -4.35 -13.21
N LEU A 182 10.65 -4.06 -14.50
CA LEU A 182 11.54 -4.79 -15.39
C LEU A 182 12.98 -4.26 -15.30
#